data_02325d1cbcecd7b6e0bab85695ba267e
#
_entry.id   02325d1cbcecd7b6e0bab85695ba267e
#
_cell.length_a   1.000
_cell.length_b   1.000
_cell.length_c   1.000
_cell.angle_alpha   90.00
_cell.angle_beta   90.00
_cell.angle_gamma   90.00
#
_symmetry.space_group_name_H-M   'P 1'
#
loop_
_entity.id
_entity.type
_entity.pdbx_description
1 polymer ?
#
loop_
_entity_poly.entity_id
_entity_poly.type
_entity_poly.pdbx_seq_one_letter_code
_entity_poly.pdbx_strand_id
1 'polypeptide(L)'
;DFGSFWKILDDNLMQRYGVHPVHTLEEITLLASRFDNIRLFEARLGGETVGGVVIYLCGEVAHVQYISANETGKRLGAIDLIFCNLMEELKTCCRYLDFGKSTEQFGHFLNKGLIFQKEGFGGRAACYDTYEWTL
;
A
#
# COMPACT_ATOMS: atom_id res chain seq x y z
N ASP A 1 8.53 -7.88 -9.52
CA ASP A 1 7.67 -8.82 -10.26
C ASP A 1 6.25 -8.78 -9.69
N PHE A 2 5.32 -8.14 -10.44
CA PHE A 2 3.93 -8.01 -10.02
C PHE A 2 3.26 -9.38 -9.75
N GLY A 3 3.58 -10.42 -10.52
CA GLY A 3 2.96 -11.73 -10.36
C GLY A 3 3.20 -12.35 -8.99
N SER A 4 4.44 -12.35 -8.51
CA SER A 4 4.80 -12.89 -7.20
C SER A 4 4.18 -12.08 -6.06
N PHE A 5 4.18 -10.74 -6.17
CA PHE A 5 3.55 -9.87 -5.18
C PHE A 5 2.02 -10.00 -5.18
N TRP A 6 1.39 -10.04 -6.38
CA TRP A 6 -0.08 -10.13 -6.49
C TRP A 6 -0.65 -11.38 -5.85
N LYS A 7 0.08 -12.51 -5.98
CA LYS A 7 -0.29 -13.74 -5.29
C LYS A 7 -0.33 -13.55 -3.76
N ILE A 8 0.69 -12.91 -3.18
CA ILE A 8 0.73 -12.64 -1.73
C ILE A 8 -0.42 -11.70 -1.32
N LEU A 9 -0.71 -10.69 -2.12
CA LEU A 9 -1.77 -9.74 -1.87
C LEU A 9 -3.14 -10.42 -1.92
N ASP A 10 -3.40 -11.19 -2.97
CA ASP A 10 -4.66 -11.90 -3.18
C ASP A 10 -4.92 -12.94 -2.08
N ASP A 11 -3.93 -13.78 -1.77
CA ASP A 11 -4.00 -14.78 -0.70
C ASP A 11 -4.37 -14.12 0.65
N ASN A 12 -3.73 -12.99 1.00
CA ASN A 12 -4.01 -12.27 2.24
C ASN A 12 -5.40 -11.63 2.26
N LEU A 13 -5.85 -11.03 1.16
CA LEU A 13 -7.18 -10.41 1.06
C LEU A 13 -8.28 -11.47 1.12
N MET A 14 -8.10 -12.57 0.41
CA MET A 14 -9.04 -13.71 0.45
C MET A 14 -9.12 -14.32 1.84
N GLN A 15 -7.99 -14.56 2.49
CA GLN A 15 -7.95 -15.16 3.83
C GLN A 15 -8.60 -14.23 4.89
N ARG A 16 -8.37 -12.93 4.79
CA ARG A 16 -8.79 -11.97 5.82
C ARG A 16 -10.18 -11.40 5.61
N TYR A 17 -10.56 -11.17 4.36
CA TYR A 17 -11.78 -10.43 4.00
C TYR A 17 -12.68 -11.16 3.00
N GLY A 18 -12.22 -12.25 2.38
CA GLY A 18 -12.96 -12.96 1.34
C GLY A 18 -13.13 -12.16 0.05
N VAL A 19 -12.19 -11.26 -0.25
CA VAL A 19 -12.23 -10.39 -1.44
C VAL A 19 -10.92 -10.45 -2.21
N HIS A 20 -10.97 -10.16 -3.50
CA HIS A 20 -9.80 -9.98 -4.35
C HIS A 20 -9.34 -8.51 -4.38
N PRO A 21 -8.08 -8.23 -4.82
CA PRO A 21 -7.65 -6.86 -5.12
C PRO A 21 -8.59 -6.18 -6.12
N VAL A 22 -8.71 -4.86 -6.04
CA VAL A 22 -9.56 -4.07 -6.96
C VAL A 22 -9.11 -4.23 -8.42
N HIS A 23 -7.79 -4.28 -8.64
CA HIS A 23 -7.23 -4.56 -9.97
C HIS A 23 -6.84 -6.03 -10.08
N THR A 24 -7.04 -6.62 -11.25
CA THR A 24 -6.44 -7.92 -11.58
C THR A 24 -4.93 -7.78 -11.81
N LEU A 25 -4.21 -8.90 -11.84
CA LEU A 25 -2.79 -8.90 -12.17
C LEU A 25 -2.52 -8.32 -13.57
N GLU A 26 -3.37 -8.66 -14.53
CA GLU A 26 -3.28 -8.17 -15.91
C GLU A 26 -3.47 -6.65 -15.98
N GLU A 27 -4.47 -6.14 -15.27
CA GLU A 27 -4.77 -4.70 -15.22
C GLU A 27 -3.62 -3.91 -14.60
N ILE A 28 -3.12 -4.30 -13.41
CA ILE A 28 -2.03 -3.56 -12.78
C ILE A 28 -0.72 -3.65 -13.57
N THR A 29 -0.44 -4.79 -14.20
CA THR A 29 0.73 -4.96 -15.06
C THR A 29 0.62 -4.08 -16.30
N LEU A 30 -0.56 -4.02 -16.91
CA LEU A 30 -0.83 -3.15 -18.06
C LEU A 30 -0.68 -1.67 -17.66
N LEU A 31 -1.25 -1.26 -16.54
CA LEU A 31 -1.14 0.12 -16.03
C LEU A 31 0.32 0.49 -15.77
N ALA A 32 1.07 -0.35 -15.05
CA ALA A 32 2.48 -0.11 -14.76
C ALA A 32 3.38 -0.11 -16.00
N SER A 33 2.98 -0.82 -17.07
CA SER A 33 3.70 -0.78 -18.35
C SER A 33 3.47 0.51 -19.15
N ARG A 34 2.38 1.22 -18.87
CA ARG A 34 1.99 2.46 -19.57
C ARG A 34 2.33 3.72 -18.78
N PHE A 35 2.48 3.60 -17.47
CA PHE A 35 2.63 4.73 -16.56
C PHE A 35 3.79 4.50 -15.60
N ASP A 36 4.90 5.22 -15.81
CA ASP A 36 6.12 5.13 -14.97
C ASP A 36 5.91 5.57 -13.51
N ASN A 37 4.78 6.22 -13.24
CA ASN A 37 4.38 6.63 -11.90
C ASN A 37 3.74 5.52 -11.06
N ILE A 38 3.54 4.32 -11.61
CA ILE A 38 3.08 3.14 -10.88
C ILE A 38 4.29 2.23 -10.63
N ARG A 39 4.70 2.11 -9.37
CA ARG A 39 5.92 1.39 -9.01
C ARG A 39 5.66 0.34 -7.94
N LEU A 40 6.31 -0.82 -8.10
CA LEU A 40 6.32 -1.90 -7.11
C LEU A 40 7.68 -1.96 -6.41
N PHE A 41 7.65 -1.90 -5.10
CA PHE A 41 8.79 -2.16 -4.22
C PHE A 41 8.61 -3.53 -3.58
N GLU A 42 9.62 -4.40 -3.68
CA GLU A 42 9.55 -5.77 -3.18
C GLU A 42 10.67 -6.04 -2.18
N ALA A 43 10.34 -6.77 -1.12
CA ALA A 43 11.32 -7.44 -0.27
C ALA A 43 11.45 -8.90 -0.70
N ARG A 44 12.68 -9.35 -0.90
CA ARG A 44 13.00 -10.72 -1.32
C ARG A 44 13.91 -11.41 -0.29
N LEU A 45 13.65 -12.68 -0.06
CA LEU A 45 14.50 -13.55 0.75
C LEU A 45 14.88 -14.79 -0.08
N GLY A 46 16.18 -14.99 -0.28
CA GLY A 46 16.67 -16.10 -1.11
C GLY A 46 16.18 -16.09 -2.56
N GLY A 47 15.84 -14.90 -3.10
CA GLY A 47 15.28 -14.73 -4.44
C GLY A 47 13.75 -14.76 -4.51
N GLU A 48 13.07 -15.22 -3.46
CA GLU A 48 11.60 -15.26 -3.39
C GLU A 48 11.03 -13.97 -2.81
N THR A 49 9.94 -13.46 -3.40
CA THR A 49 9.20 -12.29 -2.88
C THR A 49 8.50 -12.66 -1.57
N VAL A 50 8.77 -11.90 -0.50
CA VAL A 50 8.14 -12.10 0.81
C VAL A 50 7.22 -10.96 1.22
N GLY A 51 7.25 -9.85 0.50
CA GLY A 51 6.36 -8.72 0.69
C GLY A 51 6.56 -7.66 -0.38
N GLY A 52 5.63 -6.72 -0.48
CA GLY A 52 5.68 -5.65 -1.45
C GLY A 52 4.76 -4.49 -1.12
N VAL A 53 5.03 -3.37 -1.76
CA VAL A 53 4.25 -2.13 -1.71
C VAL A 53 4.14 -1.59 -3.13
N VAL A 54 2.92 -1.33 -3.59
CA VAL A 54 2.67 -0.59 -4.85
C VAL A 54 2.35 0.85 -4.50
N ILE A 55 3.06 1.77 -5.12
CA ILE A 55 2.82 3.22 -5.00
C ILE A 55 2.38 3.82 -6.33
N TYR A 56 1.58 4.88 -6.22
CA TYR A 56 1.22 5.77 -7.32
C TYR A 56 1.85 7.15 -7.06
N LEU A 57 2.70 7.60 -7.97
CA LEU A 57 3.31 8.93 -7.89
C LEU A 57 2.38 9.95 -8.55
N CYS A 58 1.87 10.88 -7.76
CA CYS A 58 0.95 11.93 -8.20
C CYS A 58 1.52 13.31 -7.82
N GLY A 59 2.28 13.92 -8.73
CA GLY A 59 2.99 15.17 -8.43
C GLY A 59 3.97 14.99 -7.26
N GLU A 60 3.80 15.75 -6.18
CA GLU A 60 4.64 15.67 -4.99
C GLU A 60 4.21 14.59 -3.97
N VAL A 61 3.20 13.78 -4.29
CA VAL A 61 2.63 12.76 -3.39
C VAL A 61 2.93 11.36 -3.92
N ALA A 62 3.51 10.53 -3.07
CA ALA A 62 3.57 9.08 -3.27
C ALA A 62 2.41 8.43 -2.51
N HIS A 63 1.39 7.96 -3.22
CA HIS A 63 0.24 7.28 -2.63
C HIS A 63 0.49 5.77 -2.55
N VAL A 64 0.34 5.21 -1.37
CA VAL A 64 0.46 3.76 -1.12
C VAL A 64 -0.85 3.08 -1.47
N GLN A 65 -0.88 2.41 -2.62
CA GLN A 65 -2.09 1.77 -3.14
C GLN A 65 -2.28 0.36 -2.59
N TYR A 66 -1.23 -0.44 -2.55
CA TYR A 66 -1.27 -1.81 -2.05
C TYR A 66 -0.07 -2.12 -1.15
N ILE A 67 -0.34 -2.83 -0.06
CA ILE A 67 0.68 -3.34 0.88
C ILE A 67 0.34 -4.78 1.21
N SER A 68 1.29 -5.68 1.08
CA SER A 68 1.12 -7.05 1.56
C SER A 68 2.45 -7.73 1.84
N ALA A 69 2.46 -8.67 2.77
CA ALA A 69 3.57 -9.57 3.04
C ALA A 69 3.04 -10.95 3.44
N ASN A 70 3.73 -12.01 3.03
CA ASN A 70 3.45 -13.36 3.52
C ASN A 70 3.91 -13.53 4.98
N GLU A 71 3.66 -14.68 5.59
CA GLU A 71 4.00 -14.92 7.00
C GLU A 71 5.51 -14.77 7.28
N THR A 72 6.37 -15.17 6.35
CA THR A 72 7.82 -14.98 6.46
C THR A 72 8.18 -13.51 6.43
N GLY A 73 7.63 -12.75 5.48
CA GLY A 73 7.83 -11.30 5.36
C GLY A 73 7.35 -10.54 6.58
N LYS A 74 6.17 -10.87 7.11
CA LYS A 74 5.63 -10.28 8.35
C LYS A 74 6.58 -10.49 9.53
N ARG A 75 7.05 -11.73 9.71
CA ARG A 75 7.98 -12.08 10.81
C ARG A 75 9.32 -11.37 10.71
N LEU A 76 9.80 -11.11 9.51
CA LEU A 76 11.09 -10.48 9.24
C LEU A 76 11.03 -8.95 9.12
N GLY A 77 9.86 -8.34 9.22
CA GLY A 77 9.71 -6.90 9.05
C GLY A 77 9.90 -6.42 7.59
N ALA A 78 9.48 -7.23 6.62
CA ALA A 78 9.66 -6.92 5.21
C ALA A 78 9.05 -5.57 4.80
N ILE A 79 7.88 -5.24 5.35
CA ILE A 79 7.20 -3.96 5.07
C ILE A 79 7.95 -2.78 5.69
N ASP A 80 8.50 -2.94 6.88
CA ASP A 80 9.30 -1.90 7.54
C ASP A 80 10.56 -1.59 6.72
N LEU A 81 11.24 -2.64 6.22
CA LEU A 81 12.40 -2.50 5.34
C LEU A 81 12.03 -1.76 4.03
N ILE A 82 10.91 -2.15 3.41
CA ILE A 82 10.44 -1.49 2.18
C ILE A 82 10.18 0.00 2.45
N PHE A 83 9.45 0.36 3.51
CA PHE A 83 9.16 1.76 3.80
C PHE A 83 10.39 2.59 4.14
N CYS A 84 11.38 2.02 4.86
CA CYS A 84 12.65 2.71 5.10
C CYS A 84 13.35 3.06 3.79
N ASN A 85 13.47 2.11 2.85
CA ASN A 85 14.09 2.34 1.57
C ASN A 85 13.27 3.28 0.67
N LEU A 86 11.95 3.09 0.64
CA LEU A 86 11.03 3.90 -0.15
C LEU A 86 11.08 5.37 0.26
N MET A 87 11.06 5.67 1.56
CA MET A 87 11.16 7.04 2.06
C MET A 87 12.51 7.68 1.69
N GLU A 88 13.61 6.93 1.76
CA GLU A 88 14.92 7.41 1.32
C GLU A 88 14.98 7.70 -0.19
N GLU A 89 14.41 6.82 -1.01
CA GLU A 89 14.38 6.99 -2.46
C GLU A 89 13.50 8.17 -2.88
N LEU A 90 12.33 8.31 -2.27
CA LEU A 90 11.33 9.30 -2.68
C LEU A 90 11.51 10.69 -2.07
N LYS A 91 12.34 10.87 -1.04
CA LYS A 91 12.53 12.17 -0.35
C LYS A 91 13.00 13.31 -1.28
N THR A 92 13.59 12.98 -2.42
CA THR A 92 14.08 13.97 -3.40
C THR A 92 13.01 14.39 -4.42
N CYS A 93 11.98 13.59 -4.62
CA CYS A 93 10.94 13.84 -5.63
C CYS A 93 9.52 13.96 -5.06
N CYS A 94 9.30 13.49 -3.84
CA CYS A 94 8.00 13.57 -3.19
C CYS A 94 8.09 14.35 -1.88
N ARG A 95 7.08 15.18 -1.63
CA ARG A 95 6.93 15.92 -0.38
C ARG A 95 6.12 15.15 0.66
N TYR A 96 5.21 14.29 0.18
CA TYR A 96 4.30 13.53 1.03
C TYR A 96 4.30 12.06 0.64
N LEU A 97 4.23 11.20 1.67
CA LEU A 97 3.90 9.78 1.54
C LEU A 97 2.52 9.59 2.14
N ASP A 98 1.54 9.26 1.30
CA ASP A 98 0.15 9.04 1.70
C ASP A 98 -0.12 7.55 1.86
N PHE A 99 -0.40 7.12 3.08
CA PHE A 99 -0.75 5.74 3.41
C PHE A 99 -2.23 5.38 3.12
N GLY A 100 -2.98 6.32 2.55
CA GLY A 100 -4.41 6.13 2.29
C GLY A 100 -5.27 6.11 3.55
N LYS A 101 -6.53 5.73 3.38
CA LYS A 101 -7.54 5.75 4.44
C LYS A 101 -7.25 4.72 5.54
N SER A 102 -7.60 5.06 6.78
CA SER A 102 -7.61 4.16 7.93
C SER A 102 -9.02 3.95 8.47
N THR A 103 -10.03 4.21 7.65
CA THR A 103 -11.44 4.06 8.01
C THR A 103 -12.10 3.00 7.16
N GLU A 104 -13.11 2.37 7.72
CA GLU A 104 -14.00 1.37 7.12
C GLU A 104 -15.44 1.89 7.15
N GLN A 105 -16.37 1.15 6.54
CA GLN A 105 -17.81 1.48 6.55
C GLN A 105 -18.08 2.94 6.13
N PHE A 106 -17.54 3.34 4.96
CA PHE A 106 -17.71 4.71 4.41
C PHE A 106 -17.22 5.84 5.35
N GLY A 107 -16.22 5.55 6.19
CA GLY A 107 -15.66 6.54 7.11
C GLY A 107 -16.23 6.51 8.52
N HIS A 108 -17.25 5.69 8.78
CA HIS A 108 -17.91 5.62 10.08
C HIS A 108 -17.14 4.79 11.13
N PHE A 109 -16.18 3.98 10.71
CA PHE A 109 -15.40 3.13 11.61
C PHE A 109 -13.91 3.36 11.43
N LEU A 110 -13.21 3.68 12.53
CA LEU A 110 -11.74 3.82 12.53
C LEU A 110 -11.09 2.46 12.76
N ASN A 111 -10.30 1.99 11.81
CA ASN A 111 -9.45 0.81 11.99
C ASN A 111 -8.21 1.18 12.82
N LYS A 112 -8.29 0.95 14.14
CA LYS A 112 -7.24 1.31 15.10
C LYS A 112 -5.91 0.60 14.86
N GLY A 113 -5.95 -0.65 14.39
CA GLY A 113 -4.74 -1.40 14.07
C GLY A 113 -4.01 -0.82 12.86
N LEU A 114 -4.77 -0.41 11.85
CA LEU A 114 -4.21 0.18 10.63
C LEU A 114 -3.62 1.56 10.89
N ILE A 115 -4.30 2.43 11.65
CA ILE A 115 -3.76 3.75 11.98
C ILE A 115 -2.53 3.65 12.88
N PHE A 116 -2.53 2.73 13.85
CA PHE A 116 -1.38 2.48 14.72
C PHE A 116 -0.13 2.09 13.90
N GLN A 117 -0.28 1.21 12.91
CA GLN A 117 0.81 0.82 12.01
C GLN A 117 1.35 2.03 11.23
N LYS A 118 0.46 2.86 10.66
CA LYS A 118 0.84 4.05 9.90
C LYS A 118 1.53 5.12 10.76
N GLU A 119 1.05 5.32 11.98
CA GLU A 119 1.70 6.22 12.97
C GLU A 119 3.07 5.70 13.39
N GLY A 120 3.28 4.38 13.42
CA GLY A 120 4.59 3.76 13.65
C GLY A 120 5.65 4.16 12.62
N PHE A 121 5.25 4.45 11.38
CA PHE A 121 6.12 5.03 10.34
C PHE A 121 6.24 6.56 10.42
N GLY A 122 5.71 7.20 11.45
CA GLY A 122 5.70 8.66 11.60
C GLY A 122 4.54 9.37 10.92
N GLY A 123 3.57 8.62 10.39
CA GLY A 123 2.38 9.17 9.76
C GLY A 123 1.57 10.05 10.71
N ARG A 124 0.86 11.03 10.15
CA ARG A 124 -0.12 11.85 10.87
C ARG A 124 -1.42 11.82 10.09
N ALA A 125 -2.54 11.77 10.83
CA ALA A 125 -3.85 11.75 10.22
C ALA A 125 -4.23 13.14 9.71
N ALA A 126 -4.83 13.17 8.51
CA ALA A 126 -5.60 14.31 8.01
C ALA A 126 -7.07 13.89 7.90
N CYS A 127 -7.96 14.73 8.41
CA CYS A 127 -9.39 14.48 8.32
C CYS A 127 -9.92 15.10 7.04
N TYR A 128 -10.74 14.32 6.33
CA TYR A 128 -11.51 14.80 5.18
C TYR A 128 -12.97 14.87 5.60
N ASP A 129 -13.52 16.07 5.65
CA ASP A 129 -14.91 16.28 6.00
C ASP A 129 -15.82 15.92 4.81
N THR A 130 -16.93 15.27 5.11
CA THR A 130 -18.00 15.03 4.14
C THR A 130 -19.16 15.95 4.49
N TYR A 131 -19.60 16.72 3.52
CA TYR A 131 -20.74 17.64 3.66
C TYR A 131 -21.92 17.10 2.86
N GLU A 132 -23.09 17.08 3.50
CA GLU A 132 -24.36 16.74 2.86
C GLU A 132 -25.25 17.98 2.84
N TRP A 133 -25.83 18.26 1.67
CA TRP A 133 -26.77 19.36 1.49
C TRP A 133 -28.09 18.80 0.97
N THR A 134 -29.17 18.99 1.74
CA THR A 134 -30.53 18.66 1.30
C THR A 134 -31.15 19.88 0.63
N LEU A 135 -31.56 19.74 -0.64
CA LEU A 135 -32.24 20.76 -1.43
C LEU A 135 -33.73 20.72 -1.17
#